data_d4419b330650d383374d7be7dbe386fb
#
_entry.id   d4419b330650d383374d7be7dbe386fb
#
_cell.length_a   1.000
_cell.length_b   1.000
_cell.length_c   1.000
_cell.angle_alpha   90.00
_cell.angle_beta   90.00
_cell.angle_gamma   90.00
#
_symmetry.space_group_name_H-M   'P 1'
#
loop_
_entity.id
_entity.type
_entity.pdbx_description
1 polymer ?
#
loop_
_entity_poly.entity_id
_entity_poly.type
_entity_poly.pdbx_seq_one_letter_code
_entity_poly.pdbx_strand_id
1 'polypeptide(L)'
;AYTRAGITVALIFIGIPFVVRTVQPILEKLDLTYEEAAGVLGANRILIFWKVIFPEILPATLTGFGLAFGRCLGEYGSVVFIAGNQPYKTEITPLIIMSKLQEYDYTSATSIALVMLIAAFFILFFTNLVQARSSKILKGGQ
;
A
#
# COMPACT_ATOMS: atom_id res chain seq x y z
N ALA A 1 0.98 22.22 5.40
CA ALA A 1 0.18 22.30 4.17
C ALA A 1 1.08 22.76 3.02
N TYR A 2 0.72 22.44 1.80
CA TYR A 2 1.43 22.81 0.55
C TYR A 2 2.88 22.27 0.47
N THR A 3 3.18 21.13 1.07
CA THR A 3 4.49 20.47 1.00
C THR A 3 4.35 19.03 0.55
N ARG A 4 5.40 18.49 -0.10
CA ARG A 4 5.45 17.06 -0.46
C ARG A 4 5.31 16.17 0.77
N ALA A 5 5.92 16.54 1.88
CA ALA A 5 5.79 15.82 3.15
C ALA A 5 4.34 15.77 3.64
N GLY A 6 3.59 16.86 3.56
CA GLY A 6 2.17 16.90 3.93
C GLY A 6 1.31 15.97 3.09
N ILE A 7 1.55 15.92 1.77
CA ILE A 7 0.86 14.98 0.87
C ILE A 7 1.19 13.54 1.23
N THR A 8 2.47 13.23 1.47
CA THR A 8 2.92 11.88 1.84
C THR A 8 2.27 11.42 3.14
N VAL A 9 2.23 12.28 4.16
CA VAL A 9 1.59 11.96 5.45
C VAL A 9 0.09 11.69 5.26
N ALA A 10 -0.60 12.52 4.46
CA ALA A 10 -2.02 12.31 4.17
C ALA A 10 -2.28 10.98 3.46
N LEU A 11 -1.46 10.63 2.45
CA LEU A 11 -1.58 9.36 1.73
C LEU A 11 -1.29 8.15 2.63
N ILE A 12 -0.28 8.24 3.50
CA ILE A 12 0.01 7.20 4.50
C ILE A 12 -1.20 7.00 5.40
N PHE A 13 -1.78 8.09 5.90
CA PHE A 13 -2.94 8.02 6.79
C PHE A 13 -4.15 7.36 6.13
N ILE A 14 -4.39 7.64 4.84
CA ILE A 14 -5.43 6.99 4.05
C ILE A 14 -5.12 5.51 3.80
N GLY A 15 -3.84 5.16 3.63
CA GLY A 15 -3.39 3.79 3.37
C GLY A 15 -3.43 2.85 4.58
N ILE A 16 -3.20 3.36 5.80
CA ILE A 16 -3.13 2.57 7.03
C ILE A 16 -4.33 1.62 7.21
N PRO A 17 -5.60 2.06 7.07
CA PRO A 17 -6.75 1.18 7.27
C PRO A 17 -6.75 -0.05 6.36
N PHE A 18 -6.23 0.06 5.15
CA PHE A 18 -6.17 -1.06 4.20
C PHE A 18 -5.16 -2.12 4.64
N VAL A 19 -4.00 -1.70 5.13
CA VAL A 19 -2.99 -2.61 5.67
C VAL A 19 -3.49 -3.26 6.95
N VAL A 20 -4.07 -2.49 7.87
CA VAL A 20 -4.60 -3.01 9.14
C VAL A 20 -5.68 -4.05 8.90
N ARG A 21 -6.65 -3.78 8.01
CA ARG A 21 -7.74 -4.71 7.69
C ARG A 21 -7.28 -6.02 7.08
N THR A 22 -6.14 -6.04 6.40
CA THR A 22 -5.59 -7.28 5.81
C THR A 22 -4.72 -8.06 6.79
N VAL A 23 -4.00 -7.37 7.68
CA VAL A 23 -3.08 -7.99 8.64
C VAL A 23 -3.81 -8.47 9.90
N GLN A 24 -4.77 -7.70 10.40
CA GLN A 24 -5.49 -8.00 11.64
C GLN A 24 -6.08 -9.41 11.69
N PRO A 25 -6.84 -9.90 10.67
CA PRO A 25 -7.41 -11.24 10.71
C PRO A 25 -6.37 -12.37 10.75
N ILE A 26 -5.18 -12.11 10.22
CA ILE A 26 -4.08 -13.08 10.25
C ILE A 26 -3.47 -13.12 11.65
N LEU A 27 -3.26 -11.96 12.27
CA LEU A 27 -2.78 -11.86 13.65
C LEU A 27 -3.75 -12.51 14.64
N GLU A 28 -5.06 -12.34 14.45
CA GLU A 28 -6.09 -12.96 15.30
C GLU A 28 -6.15 -14.49 15.16
N LYS A 29 -5.74 -15.02 14.02
CA LYS A 29 -5.68 -16.47 13.73
C LYS A 29 -4.33 -17.09 14.06
N LEU A 30 -3.31 -16.28 14.36
CA LEU A 30 -2.02 -16.78 14.78
C LEU A 30 -2.20 -17.62 16.06
N ASP A 31 -1.85 -18.90 15.95
CA ASP A 31 -1.95 -19.82 17.06
C ASP A 31 -0.91 -19.45 18.13
N LEU A 32 -1.38 -19.06 19.30
CA LEU A 32 -0.53 -18.72 20.45
C LEU A 32 0.46 -19.84 20.79
N THR A 33 0.11 -21.08 20.40
CA THR A 33 0.95 -22.25 20.57
C THR A 33 2.33 -22.13 19.94
N TYR A 34 2.44 -21.45 18.80
CA TYR A 34 3.75 -21.20 18.15
C TYR A 34 4.61 -20.22 18.93
N GLU A 35 3.99 -19.17 19.50
CA GLU A 35 4.70 -18.21 20.35
C GLU A 35 5.15 -18.84 21.67
N GLU A 36 4.27 -19.62 22.29
CA GLU A 36 4.56 -20.35 23.53
C GLU A 36 5.65 -21.38 23.32
N ALA A 37 5.59 -22.18 22.26
CA ALA A 37 6.61 -23.18 21.93
C ALA A 37 7.99 -22.51 21.68
N ALA A 38 8.05 -21.39 20.98
CA ALA A 38 9.28 -20.65 20.77
C ALA A 38 9.81 -20.03 22.08
N GLY A 39 8.92 -19.59 22.96
CA GLY A 39 9.27 -19.08 24.28
C GLY A 39 9.88 -20.14 25.20
N VAL A 40 9.31 -21.37 25.19
CA VAL A 40 9.84 -22.52 25.94
C VAL A 40 11.25 -22.91 25.47
N LEU A 41 11.53 -22.75 24.18
CA LEU A 41 12.87 -22.95 23.58
C LEU A 41 13.87 -21.83 23.88
N GLY A 42 13.48 -20.85 24.73
CA GLY A 42 14.35 -19.74 25.14
C GLY A 42 14.44 -18.60 24.12
N ALA A 43 13.54 -18.52 23.15
CA ALA A 43 13.53 -17.45 22.18
C ALA A 43 13.09 -16.11 22.83
N ASN A 44 13.86 -15.05 22.54
CA ASN A 44 13.50 -13.69 22.95
C ASN A 44 12.27 -13.21 22.15
N ARG A 45 11.44 -12.32 22.71
CA ARG A 45 10.27 -11.73 22.07
C ARG A 45 10.57 -11.12 20.71
N ILE A 46 11.73 -10.47 20.55
CA ILE A 46 12.17 -9.90 19.26
C ILE A 46 12.45 -11.03 18.25
N LEU A 47 13.03 -12.13 18.66
CA LEU A 47 13.32 -13.27 17.80
C LEU A 47 12.04 -13.97 17.37
N ILE A 48 11.07 -14.13 18.28
CA ILE A 48 9.73 -14.67 17.99
C ILE A 48 9.04 -13.79 16.95
N PHE A 49 9.05 -12.47 17.14
CA PHE A 49 8.46 -11.56 16.16
C PHE A 49 9.06 -11.74 14.77
N TRP A 50 10.37 -11.69 14.62
CA TRP A 50 11.01 -11.74 13.32
C TRP A 50 11.01 -13.11 12.65
N LYS A 51 11.05 -14.20 13.43
CA LYS A 51 11.12 -15.56 12.88
C LYS A 51 9.79 -16.30 12.81
N VAL A 52 8.81 -15.90 13.61
CA VAL A 52 7.50 -16.59 13.68
C VAL A 52 6.41 -15.67 13.14
N ILE A 53 6.20 -14.52 13.75
CA ILE A 53 5.07 -13.63 13.44
C ILE A 53 5.23 -12.95 12.09
N PHE A 54 6.39 -12.31 11.87
CA PHE A 54 6.62 -11.50 10.67
C PHE A 54 6.50 -12.28 9.36
N PRO A 55 7.09 -13.47 9.19
CA PRO A 55 6.90 -14.27 7.97
C PRO A 55 5.45 -14.63 7.71
N GLU A 56 4.67 -14.90 8.77
CA GLU A 56 3.27 -15.28 8.67
C GLU A 56 2.38 -14.11 8.21
N ILE A 57 2.65 -12.89 8.72
CA ILE A 57 1.88 -11.70 8.34
C ILE A 57 2.37 -11.04 7.04
N LEU A 58 3.55 -11.41 6.55
CA LEU A 58 4.17 -10.77 5.38
C LEU A 58 3.28 -10.81 4.12
N PRO A 59 2.64 -11.93 3.73
CA PRO A 59 1.75 -11.97 2.57
C PRO A 59 0.55 -11.04 2.73
N ALA A 60 -0.04 -10.99 3.93
CA ALA A 60 -1.16 -10.09 4.22
C ALA A 60 -0.73 -8.62 4.19
N THR A 61 0.47 -8.32 4.69
CA THR A 61 1.05 -6.96 4.64
C THR A 61 1.27 -6.51 3.20
N LEU A 62 1.81 -7.39 2.34
CA LEU A 62 1.99 -7.11 0.91
C LEU A 62 0.66 -6.88 0.20
N THR A 63 -0.38 -7.66 0.53
CA THR A 63 -1.73 -7.45 0.01
C THR A 63 -2.28 -6.09 0.43
N GLY A 64 -2.20 -5.79 1.72
CA GLY A 64 -2.66 -4.52 2.29
C GLY A 64 -1.94 -3.33 1.70
N PHE A 65 -0.63 -3.46 1.50
CA PHE A 65 0.17 -2.43 0.84
C PHE A 65 -0.27 -2.22 -0.61
N GLY A 66 -0.50 -3.28 -1.38
CA GLY A 66 -0.99 -3.18 -2.76
C GLY A 66 -2.35 -2.49 -2.86
N LEU A 67 -3.28 -2.84 -1.97
CA LEU A 67 -4.60 -2.21 -1.89
C LEU A 67 -4.49 -0.72 -1.47
N ALA A 68 -3.68 -0.42 -0.47
CA ALA A 68 -3.42 0.95 -0.01
C ALA A 68 -2.80 1.79 -1.12
N PHE A 69 -1.81 1.25 -1.82
CA PHE A 69 -1.15 1.92 -2.92
C PHE A 69 -2.11 2.21 -4.08
N GLY A 70 -2.90 1.21 -4.50
CA GLY A 70 -3.92 1.39 -5.54
C GLY A 70 -4.96 2.46 -5.16
N ARG A 71 -5.37 2.50 -3.89
CA ARG A 71 -6.28 3.52 -3.38
C ARG A 71 -5.65 4.92 -3.38
N CYS A 72 -4.39 5.03 -2.97
CA CYS A 72 -3.65 6.29 -2.94
C CYS A 72 -3.37 6.87 -4.33
N LEU A 73 -3.16 6.02 -5.34
CA LEU A 73 -2.95 6.47 -6.72
C LEU A 73 -4.12 7.28 -7.28
N GLY A 74 -5.35 6.91 -6.92
CA GLY A 74 -6.56 7.59 -7.34
C GLY A 74 -7.04 8.68 -6.37
N GLU A 75 -6.28 9.00 -5.32
CA GLU A 75 -6.72 9.97 -4.34
C GLU A 75 -6.62 11.40 -4.88
N TYR A 76 -7.77 12.05 -4.97
CA TYR A 76 -7.89 13.43 -5.40
C TYR A 76 -8.45 14.32 -4.28
N GLY A 77 -9.56 13.88 -3.66
CA GLY A 77 -10.37 14.73 -2.79
C GLY A 77 -9.63 15.30 -1.59
N SER A 78 -8.96 14.44 -0.81
CA SER A 78 -8.23 14.90 0.39
C SER A 78 -6.97 15.66 0.03
N VAL A 79 -6.31 15.23 -1.05
CA VAL A 79 -5.00 15.78 -1.42
C VAL A 79 -5.12 17.15 -2.07
N VAL A 80 -6.21 17.45 -2.79
CA VAL A 80 -6.41 18.77 -3.43
C VAL A 80 -6.34 19.92 -2.42
N PHE A 81 -6.90 19.72 -1.23
CA PHE A 81 -6.87 20.73 -0.16
C PHE A 81 -5.51 20.88 0.50
N ILE A 82 -4.72 19.80 0.55
CA ILE A 82 -3.40 19.76 1.20
C ILE A 82 -2.29 20.16 0.24
N ALA A 83 -2.39 19.75 -1.03
CA ALA A 83 -1.36 19.96 -2.02
C ALA A 83 -1.27 21.43 -2.49
N GLY A 84 -2.42 22.12 -2.58
CA GLY A 84 -2.48 23.50 -3.08
C GLY A 84 -2.05 23.65 -4.54
N ASN A 85 -1.94 22.53 -5.27
CA ASN A 85 -1.68 22.44 -6.71
C ASN A 85 -0.56 23.38 -7.21
N GLN A 86 0.58 23.42 -6.51
CA GLN A 86 1.72 24.24 -6.94
C GLN A 86 2.46 23.54 -8.09
N PRO A 87 2.59 24.19 -9.28
CA PRO A 87 3.27 23.62 -10.43
C PRO A 87 4.68 23.11 -10.09
N TYR A 88 4.99 21.88 -10.52
CA TYR A 88 6.27 21.18 -10.32
C TYR A 88 6.69 20.92 -8.86
N LYS A 89 5.89 21.33 -7.87
CA LYS A 89 6.22 21.16 -6.44
C LYS A 89 5.30 20.17 -5.72
N THR A 90 4.00 20.39 -5.82
CA THR A 90 2.97 19.62 -5.10
C THR A 90 1.87 19.09 -6.01
N GLU A 91 2.06 19.14 -7.31
CA GLU A 91 1.16 18.50 -8.27
C GLU A 91 1.20 17.00 -8.12
N ILE A 92 0.02 16.41 -8.07
CA ILE A 92 -0.18 14.95 -8.17
C ILE A 92 -0.90 14.65 -9.48
N THR A 93 -0.69 13.46 -10.01
CA THR A 93 -1.24 13.07 -11.32
C THR A 93 -2.76 13.29 -11.45
N PRO A 94 -3.61 12.95 -10.47
CA PRO A 94 -5.03 13.25 -10.55
C PRO A 94 -5.35 14.76 -10.63
N LEU A 95 -4.57 15.61 -9.97
CA LEU A 95 -4.73 17.06 -10.06
C LEU A 95 -4.37 17.60 -11.44
N ILE A 96 -3.31 17.06 -12.05
CA ILE A 96 -2.89 17.46 -13.41
C ILE A 96 -3.97 17.06 -14.42
N ILE A 97 -4.53 15.85 -14.32
CA ILE A 97 -5.63 15.41 -15.16
C ILE A 97 -6.82 16.37 -15.05
N MET A 98 -7.19 16.73 -13.81
CA MET A 98 -8.31 17.65 -13.57
C MET A 98 -8.05 19.04 -14.11
N SER A 99 -6.82 19.56 -13.95
CA SER A 99 -6.40 20.85 -14.54
C SER A 99 -6.55 20.84 -16.07
N LYS A 100 -6.08 19.77 -16.73
CA LYS A 100 -6.20 19.62 -18.18
C LYS A 100 -7.65 19.53 -18.66
N LEU A 101 -8.52 18.86 -17.90
CA LEU A 101 -9.95 18.83 -18.17
C LEU A 101 -10.59 20.22 -18.05
N GLN A 102 -10.19 21.02 -17.07
CA GLN A 102 -10.68 22.39 -16.91
C GLN A 102 -10.19 23.33 -18.01
N GLU A 103 -9.00 23.05 -18.58
CA GLU A 103 -8.46 23.75 -19.75
C GLU A 103 -9.08 23.29 -21.08
N TYR A 104 -10.02 22.31 -21.05
CA TYR A 104 -10.60 21.66 -22.22
C TYR A 104 -9.58 20.89 -23.09
N ASP A 105 -8.38 20.63 -22.56
CA ASP A 105 -7.35 19.83 -23.21
C ASP A 105 -7.56 18.34 -22.92
N TYR A 106 -8.57 17.77 -23.56
CA TYR A 106 -8.95 16.37 -23.38
C TYR A 106 -7.87 15.39 -23.86
N THR A 107 -7.07 15.79 -24.85
CA THR A 107 -6.01 14.94 -25.38
C THR A 107 -4.92 14.72 -24.37
N SER A 108 -4.43 15.80 -23.73
CA SER A 108 -3.43 15.69 -22.67
C SER A 108 -3.98 15.00 -21.44
N ALA A 109 -5.20 15.31 -21.01
CA ALA A 109 -5.85 14.67 -19.88
C ALA A 109 -5.96 13.15 -20.06
N THR A 110 -6.42 12.70 -21.23
CA THR A 110 -6.56 11.28 -21.57
C THR A 110 -5.21 10.58 -21.65
N SER A 111 -4.20 11.22 -22.21
CA SER A 111 -2.85 10.66 -22.32
C SER A 111 -2.24 10.43 -20.94
N ILE A 112 -2.35 11.39 -20.02
CA ILE A 112 -1.84 11.28 -18.66
C ILE A 112 -2.61 10.20 -17.89
N ALA A 113 -3.94 10.16 -18.02
CA ALA A 113 -4.77 9.15 -17.40
C ALA A 113 -4.42 7.73 -17.88
N LEU A 114 -4.15 7.55 -19.16
CA LEU A 114 -3.74 6.27 -19.74
C LEU A 114 -2.40 5.81 -19.19
N VAL A 115 -1.40 6.68 -19.13
CA VAL A 115 -0.09 6.37 -18.56
C VAL A 115 -0.23 5.98 -17.08
N MET A 116 -1.03 6.73 -16.32
CA MET A 116 -1.30 6.42 -14.91
C MET A 116 -1.98 5.05 -14.75
N LEU A 117 -2.96 4.72 -15.61
CA LEU A 117 -3.65 3.44 -15.59
C LEU A 117 -2.71 2.28 -15.87
N ILE A 118 -1.84 2.40 -16.88
CA ILE A 118 -0.84 1.39 -17.23
C ILE A 118 0.15 1.21 -16.08
N ALA A 119 0.67 2.30 -15.51
CA ALA A 119 1.58 2.24 -14.37
C ALA A 119 0.93 1.56 -13.16
N ALA A 120 -0.31 1.94 -12.82
CA ALA A 120 -1.06 1.32 -11.73
C ALA A 120 -1.28 -0.18 -11.97
N PHE A 121 -1.63 -0.57 -13.20
CA PHE A 121 -1.81 -1.98 -13.57
C PHE A 121 -0.52 -2.78 -13.34
N PHE A 122 0.62 -2.30 -13.83
CA PHE A 122 1.89 -2.98 -13.64
C PHE A 122 2.28 -3.10 -12.16
N ILE A 123 2.13 -2.04 -11.38
CA ILE A 123 2.46 -2.05 -9.95
C ILE A 123 1.59 -3.07 -9.21
N LEU A 124 0.27 -3.05 -9.44
CA LEU A 124 -0.65 -4.01 -8.82
C LEU A 124 -0.39 -5.45 -9.30
N PHE A 125 -0.07 -5.63 -10.58
CA PHE A 125 0.29 -6.93 -11.13
C PHE A 125 1.55 -7.51 -10.46
N PHE A 126 2.63 -6.70 -10.33
CA PHE A 126 3.85 -7.12 -9.65
C PHE A 126 3.61 -7.40 -8.17
N THR A 127 2.86 -6.55 -7.48
CA THR A 127 2.53 -6.76 -6.06
C THR A 127 1.78 -8.08 -5.87
N ASN A 128 0.79 -8.35 -6.74
CA ASN A 128 0.02 -9.59 -6.69
C ASN A 128 0.86 -10.83 -7.04
N LEU A 129 1.80 -10.71 -7.98
CA LEU A 129 2.72 -11.78 -8.34
C LEU A 129 3.67 -12.13 -7.19
N VAL A 130 4.21 -11.13 -6.52
CA VAL A 130 5.07 -11.31 -5.33
C VAL A 130 4.30 -11.99 -4.22
N GLN A 131 3.06 -11.56 -3.97
CA GLN A 131 2.17 -12.15 -2.99
C GLN A 131 1.85 -13.62 -3.29
N ALA A 132 1.50 -13.93 -4.55
CA ALA A 132 1.21 -15.31 -4.96
C ALA A 132 2.41 -16.25 -4.78
N ARG A 133 3.63 -15.75 -5.00
CA ARG A 133 4.85 -16.52 -4.71
C ARG A 133 5.11 -16.69 -3.22
N SER A 134 4.94 -15.63 -2.43
CA SER A 134 5.13 -15.67 -0.98
C SER A 134 4.16 -16.66 -0.31
N SER A 135 2.89 -16.65 -0.71
CA SER A 135 1.88 -17.58 -0.17
C SER A 135 2.12 -19.03 -0.55
N LYS A 136 2.76 -19.33 -1.69
CA LYS A 136 3.12 -20.69 -2.07
C LYS A 136 4.29 -21.24 -1.24
N ILE A 137 5.25 -20.41 -0.88
CA ILE A 137 6.39 -20.82 -0.06
C ILE A 137 5.94 -21.21 1.35
N LEU A 138 4.97 -20.47 1.92
CA LEU A 138 4.41 -20.74 3.25
C LEU A 138 3.51 -21.99 3.28
N LYS A 139 2.82 -22.31 2.17
CA LYS A 139 1.98 -23.52 2.06
C LYS A 139 2.75 -24.79 1.67
N GLY A 140 3.95 -24.68 1.13
CA GLY A 140 4.80 -25.79 0.73
C GLY A 140 5.63 -26.41 1.86
N GLY A 141 5.50 -25.92 3.10
CA GLY A 141 6.21 -26.39 4.27
C GLY A 141 5.35 -27.26 5.24
N GLN A 142 4.17 -27.70 4.79
CA GLN A 142 3.33 -28.67 5.53
C GLN A 142 3.37 -30.04 4.87
#